data_64e8e24ec9099ed2b80b668b5a54ea53
#
_entry.id   64e8e24ec9099ed2b80b668b5a54ea53
#
_cell.length_a   1.000
_cell.length_b   1.000
_cell.length_c   1.000
_cell.angle_alpha   90.00
_cell.angle_beta   90.00
_cell.angle_gamma   90.00
#
_symmetry.space_group_name_H-M   'P 1'
#
loop_
_entity.id
_entity.type
_entity.pdbx_description
1 polymer ?
#
loop_
_entity_poly.entity_id
_entity_poly.type
_entity_poly.pdbx_seq_one_letter_code
_entity_poly.pdbx_strand_id
1 'polypeptide(L)'
;MAKKKLLFEGSDWDFNTINKTYDAIEKICTEELGCDTYVNQLEIITAEQMLDAYSSIGLPLSYSHWSHGKTWAQYERQYSKGETSLAYELVINSNPCINYLMEENSMTTQALVLAHAGFGHNHFFKNNYLFKTWTDADSIIDYLVFVKKYVKRCEEKHGLDEVETFLDSLSLSSI
;
A
#
# COMPACT_ATOMS: atom_id res chain seq x y z
N MET A 1 -13.93 -17.58 35.84
CA MET A 1 -13.23 -17.22 34.59
C MET A 1 -12.66 -15.84 34.78
N ALA A 2 -11.35 -15.66 34.73
CA ALA A 2 -10.73 -14.31 34.75
C ALA A 2 -11.17 -13.57 33.49
N LYS A 3 -11.72 -12.35 33.64
CA LYS A 3 -12.00 -11.47 32.50
C LYS A 3 -10.68 -11.23 31.74
N LYS A 4 -10.57 -11.74 30.52
CA LYS A 4 -9.43 -11.38 29.66
C LYS A 4 -9.42 -9.86 29.50
N LYS A 5 -8.33 -9.21 29.87
CA LYS A 5 -8.15 -7.78 29.71
C LYS A 5 -8.09 -7.48 28.21
N LEU A 6 -8.93 -6.56 27.73
CA LEU A 6 -8.89 -6.10 26.34
C LEU A 6 -7.59 -5.34 26.09
N LEU A 7 -7.10 -5.40 24.86
CA LEU A 7 -5.91 -4.64 24.43
C LEU A 7 -6.23 -3.13 24.35
N PHE A 8 -7.44 -2.82 23.94
CA PHE A 8 -7.96 -1.44 23.82
C PHE A 8 -9.46 -1.41 24.10
N GLU A 9 -9.97 -0.21 24.39
CA GLU A 9 -11.39 0.07 24.57
C GLU A 9 -11.75 1.32 23.75
N GLY A 10 -12.94 1.33 23.12
CA GLY A 10 -13.39 2.45 22.30
C GLY A 10 -12.92 2.39 20.84
N SER A 11 -13.19 3.48 20.12
CA SER A 11 -12.91 3.62 18.68
C SER A 11 -11.62 4.37 18.37
N ASP A 12 -11.19 5.19 19.33
CA ASP A 12 -10.06 6.10 19.12
C ASP A 12 -8.74 5.35 19.30
N TRP A 13 -7.75 5.76 18.54
CA TRP A 13 -6.43 5.15 18.56
C TRP A 13 -5.33 6.20 18.77
N ASP A 14 -4.22 5.76 19.28
CA ASP A 14 -2.95 6.47 19.32
C ASP A 14 -1.82 5.51 18.92
N PHE A 15 -0.64 6.03 18.66
CA PHE A 15 0.51 5.19 18.28
C PHE A 15 0.87 4.14 19.33
N ASN A 16 0.62 4.41 20.60
CA ASN A 16 0.85 3.48 21.69
C ASN A 16 -0.10 2.28 21.62
N THR A 17 -1.37 2.54 21.33
CA THR A 17 -2.40 1.50 21.19
C THR A 17 -2.17 0.69 19.93
N ILE A 18 -1.79 1.34 18.82
CA ILE A 18 -1.41 0.66 17.57
C ILE A 18 -0.21 -0.26 17.82
N ASN A 19 0.87 0.23 18.42
CA ASN A 19 2.07 -0.57 18.67
C ASN A 19 1.76 -1.78 19.58
N LYS A 20 1.03 -1.59 20.68
CA LYS A 20 0.63 -2.71 21.55
C LYS A 20 -0.22 -3.76 20.81
N THR A 21 -1.08 -3.30 19.93
CA THR A 21 -1.93 -4.20 19.14
C THR A 21 -1.11 -4.93 18.09
N TYR A 22 -0.20 -4.22 17.43
CA TYR A 22 0.75 -4.81 16.49
C TYR A 22 1.58 -5.91 17.16
N ASP A 23 2.22 -5.63 18.30
CA ASP A 23 3.03 -6.60 19.04
C ASP A 23 2.24 -7.86 19.43
N ALA A 24 0.97 -7.66 19.84
CA ALA A 24 0.10 -8.79 20.19
C ALA A 24 -0.28 -9.63 18.96
N ILE A 25 -0.55 -9.00 17.81
CA ILE A 25 -0.84 -9.69 16.54
C ILE A 25 0.40 -10.41 16.05
N GLU A 26 1.56 -9.73 16.03
CA GLU A 26 2.84 -10.30 15.63
C GLU A 26 3.14 -11.58 16.41
N LYS A 27 3.00 -11.53 17.73
CA LYS A 27 3.22 -12.68 18.59
C LYS A 27 2.31 -13.86 18.21
N ILE A 28 1.02 -13.63 18.01
CA ILE A 28 0.08 -14.69 17.61
C ILE A 28 0.45 -15.23 16.23
N CYS A 29 0.70 -14.34 15.27
CA CYS A 29 1.00 -14.74 13.90
C CYS A 29 2.30 -15.53 13.81
N THR A 30 3.36 -15.09 14.48
CA THR A 30 4.67 -15.75 14.40
C THR A 30 4.76 -16.99 15.27
N GLU A 31 4.32 -16.93 16.55
CA GLU A 31 4.51 -18.01 17.51
C GLU A 31 3.43 -19.08 17.42
N GLU A 32 2.16 -18.71 17.16
CA GLU A 32 1.04 -19.65 17.17
C GLU A 32 0.64 -20.12 15.78
N LEU A 33 0.68 -19.22 14.77
CA LEU A 33 0.27 -19.52 13.39
C LEU A 33 1.44 -19.85 12.47
N GLY A 34 2.69 -19.56 12.86
CA GLY A 34 3.89 -19.81 12.07
C GLY A 34 3.97 -18.93 10.82
N CYS A 35 3.42 -17.72 10.85
CA CYS A 35 3.55 -16.77 9.74
C CYS A 35 5.01 -16.33 9.59
N ASP A 36 5.52 -16.41 8.37
CA ASP A 36 6.82 -15.89 7.96
C ASP A 36 6.61 -14.66 7.09
N THR A 37 7.00 -13.48 7.58
CA THR A 37 6.77 -12.19 6.94
C THR A 37 8.08 -11.44 6.72
N TYR A 38 8.08 -10.47 5.80
CA TYR A 38 9.06 -9.39 5.80
C TYR A 38 8.83 -8.48 7.02
N VAL A 39 9.83 -7.70 7.39
CA VAL A 39 9.66 -6.63 8.38
C VAL A 39 8.58 -5.67 7.88
N ASN A 40 7.60 -5.34 8.73
CA ASN A 40 6.55 -4.40 8.39
C ASN A 40 7.01 -2.96 8.62
N GLN A 41 6.73 -2.10 7.65
CA GLN A 41 6.80 -0.65 7.79
C GLN A 41 5.37 -0.11 7.76
N LEU A 42 4.92 0.46 8.87
CA LEU A 42 3.57 1.00 9.01
C LEU A 42 3.57 2.49 8.74
N GLU A 43 2.74 2.95 7.80
CA GLU A 43 2.58 4.34 7.42
C GLU A 43 1.13 4.75 7.63
N ILE A 44 0.90 5.74 8.50
CA ILE A 44 -0.44 6.31 8.67
C ILE A 44 -0.61 7.45 7.66
N ILE A 45 -1.63 7.37 6.82
CA ILE A 45 -1.88 8.33 5.75
C ILE A 45 -3.31 8.86 5.78
N THR A 46 -3.50 10.05 5.23
CA THR A 46 -4.82 10.67 5.05
C THR A 46 -5.60 10.03 3.91
N ALA A 47 -6.92 10.29 3.85
CA ALA A 47 -7.75 9.87 2.72
C ALA A 47 -7.24 10.43 1.38
N GLU A 48 -6.75 11.67 1.35
CA GLU A 48 -6.18 12.28 0.13
C GLU A 48 -4.92 11.55 -0.34
N GLN A 49 -4.04 11.18 0.59
CA GLN A 49 -2.84 10.40 0.27
C GLN A 49 -3.20 8.99 -0.20
N MET A 50 -4.25 8.39 0.36
CA MET A 50 -4.75 7.10 -0.10
C MET A 50 -5.32 7.20 -1.52
N LEU A 51 -6.07 8.27 -1.85
CA LEU A 51 -6.54 8.55 -3.22
C LEU A 51 -5.40 8.70 -4.21
N ASP A 52 -4.33 9.40 -3.82
CA ASP A 52 -3.12 9.54 -4.63
C ASP A 52 -2.45 8.18 -4.89
N ALA A 53 -2.33 7.36 -3.86
CA ALA A 53 -1.78 6.01 -3.97
C ALA A 53 -2.61 5.12 -4.91
N TYR A 54 -3.95 5.19 -4.84
CA TYR A 54 -4.82 4.49 -5.79
C TYR A 54 -4.65 5.00 -7.22
N SER A 55 -4.55 6.31 -7.40
CA SER A 55 -4.37 6.91 -8.72
C SER A 55 -3.04 6.52 -9.37
N SER A 56 -2.07 6.14 -8.54
CA SER A 56 -0.78 5.59 -8.92
C SER A 56 -0.76 4.06 -9.04
N ILE A 57 -1.92 3.40 -9.07
CA ILE A 57 -2.08 1.94 -9.13
C ILE A 57 -1.34 1.25 -7.95
N GLY A 58 -1.31 1.90 -6.79
CA GLY A 58 -0.63 1.41 -5.59
C GLY A 58 0.91 1.43 -5.65
N LEU A 59 1.51 2.07 -6.65
CA LEU A 59 2.97 2.17 -6.76
C LEU A 59 3.47 3.44 -6.06
N PRO A 60 4.26 3.35 -4.99
CA PRO A 60 4.64 4.50 -4.16
C PRO A 60 5.52 5.54 -4.87
N LEU A 61 6.13 5.18 -5.98
CA LEU A 61 7.06 6.01 -6.75
C LEU A 61 6.71 6.01 -8.24
N SER A 62 5.41 5.93 -8.56
CA SER A 62 4.99 5.87 -9.95
C SER A 62 5.36 7.13 -10.73
N TYR A 63 5.49 6.97 -12.03
CA TYR A 63 5.62 8.07 -12.96
C TYR A 63 4.33 8.90 -13.01
N SER A 64 4.46 10.22 -12.95
CA SER A 64 3.32 11.15 -13.03
C SER A 64 2.82 11.28 -14.48
N HIS A 65 2.08 10.30 -14.96
CA HIS A 65 1.45 10.34 -16.26
C HIS A 65 0.23 11.28 -16.26
N TRP A 66 -0.12 11.89 -17.39
CA TRP A 66 -1.29 12.79 -17.48
C TRP A 66 -2.60 12.16 -17.00
N SER A 67 -2.75 10.84 -17.17
CA SER A 67 -3.92 10.10 -16.71
C SER A 67 -4.06 10.06 -15.19
N HIS A 68 -2.97 10.25 -14.43
CA HIS A 68 -2.98 10.25 -12.96
C HIS A 68 -3.95 11.30 -12.41
N GLY A 69 -3.85 12.55 -12.87
CA GLY A 69 -4.75 13.62 -12.43
C GLY A 69 -6.23 13.35 -12.78
N LYS A 70 -6.49 12.75 -13.94
CA LYS A 70 -7.84 12.35 -14.35
C LYS A 70 -8.37 11.23 -13.43
N THR A 71 -7.57 10.24 -13.14
CA THR A 71 -7.93 9.11 -12.28
C THR A 71 -8.15 9.60 -10.84
N TRP A 72 -7.28 10.46 -10.33
CA TRP A 72 -7.43 11.08 -9.03
C TRP A 72 -8.74 11.86 -8.89
N ALA A 73 -9.04 12.74 -9.86
CA ALA A 73 -10.28 13.51 -9.87
C ALA A 73 -11.54 12.62 -9.97
N GLN A 74 -11.43 11.47 -10.64
CA GLN A 74 -12.52 10.50 -10.71
C GLN A 74 -12.76 9.82 -9.35
N TYR A 75 -11.71 9.33 -8.70
CA TYR A 75 -11.80 8.70 -7.38
C TYR A 75 -12.28 9.68 -6.31
N GLU A 76 -11.72 10.91 -6.31
CA GLU A 76 -12.15 11.97 -5.38
C GLU A 76 -13.65 12.27 -5.53
N ARG A 77 -14.15 12.39 -6.77
CA ARG A 77 -15.57 12.61 -7.04
C ARG A 77 -16.45 11.45 -6.57
N GLN A 78 -16.03 10.21 -6.78
CA GLN A 78 -16.77 9.02 -6.34
C GLN A 78 -16.77 8.93 -4.80
N TYR A 79 -15.65 9.20 -4.18
CA TYR A 79 -15.52 9.22 -2.73
C TYR A 79 -16.36 10.32 -2.08
N SER A 80 -16.28 11.56 -2.56
CA SER A 80 -17.05 12.69 -2.05
C SER A 80 -18.56 12.52 -2.20
N LYS A 81 -19.03 11.75 -3.18
CA LYS A 81 -20.44 11.39 -3.37
C LYS A 81 -20.88 10.15 -2.57
N GLY A 82 -19.95 9.47 -1.90
CA GLY A 82 -20.25 8.20 -1.23
C GLY A 82 -20.57 7.04 -2.19
N GLU A 83 -20.22 7.16 -3.48
CA GLU A 83 -20.42 6.12 -4.48
C GLU A 83 -19.39 4.99 -4.34
N THR A 84 -18.25 5.29 -3.74
CA THR A 84 -17.17 4.35 -3.46
C THR A 84 -16.59 4.62 -2.09
N SER A 85 -16.20 3.58 -1.37
CA SER A 85 -15.39 3.70 -0.16
C SER A 85 -13.92 3.49 -0.54
N LEU A 86 -13.03 4.21 0.13
CA LEU A 86 -11.61 3.87 0.07
C LEU A 86 -11.38 2.55 0.80
N ALA A 87 -10.48 1.71 0.28
CA ALA A 87 -10.00 0.60 1.09
C ALA A 87 -9.25 1.17 2.30
N TYR A 88 -9.41 0.51 3.41
CA TYR A 88 -8.85 0.94 4.69
C TYR A 88 -7.34 0.72 4.77
N GLU A 89 -6.77 0.10 3.75
CA GLU A 89 -5.36 -0.32 3.69
C GLU A 89 -4.84 -0.35 2.25
N LEU A 90 -3.53 -0.19 2.11
CA LEU A 90 -2.79 -0.50 0.90
C LEU A 90 -1.47 -1.16 1.31
N VAL A 91 -1.11 -2.25 0.67
CA VAL A 91 0.09 -3.04 0.99
C VAL A 91 1.01 -3.13 -0.21
N ILE A 92 2.26 -2.78 -0.02
CA ILE A 92 3.29 -2.87 -1.06
C ILE A 92 4.15 -4.10 -0.80
N ASN A 93 4.23 -4.99 -1.80
CA ASN A 93 5.11 -6.15 -1.76
C ASN A 93 6.57 -5.72 -1.91
N SER A 94 7.16 -5.29 -0.81
CA SER A 94 8.53 -4.83 -0.68
C SER A 94 9.17 -5.37 0.59
N ASN A 95 10.48 -5.23 0.74
CA ASN A 95 11.20 -5.53 1.97
C ASN A 95 11.97 -4.27 2.44
N PRO A 96 11.54 -3.59 3.50
CA PRO A 96 10.39 -3.90 4.35
C PRO A 96 9.06 -3.82 3.61
N CYS A 97 8.06 -4.59 4.05
CA CYS A 97 6.70 -4.55 3.50
C CYS A 97 6.00 -3.26 3.98
N ILE A 98 5.67 -2.38 3.05
CA ILE A 98 5.05 -1.10 3.39
C ILE A 98 3.54 -1.29 3.47
N ASN A 99 2.97 -0.88 4.61
CA ASN A 99 1.54 -0.97 4.89
C ASN A 99 1.00 0.43 5.15
N TYR A 100 0.17 0.94 4.25
CA TYR A 100 -0.54 2.19 4.42
C TYR A 100 -1.87 1.96 5.14
N LEU A 101 -2.08 2.66 6.24
CA LEU A 101 -3.29 2.64 7.05
C LEU A 101 -3.93 4.02 7.04
N MET A 102 -5.24 4.09 6.85
CA MET A 102 -5.94 5.39 6.90
C MET A 102 -6.06 5.92 8.33
N GLU A 103 -5.79 7.21 8.53
CA GLU A 103 -5.90 7.85 9.84
C GLU A 103 -7.34 7.88 10.36
N GLU A 104 -8.34 7.89 9.47
CA GLU A 104 -9.77 7.89 9.83
C GLU A 104 -10.30 6.53 10.28
N ASN A 105 -9.50 5.46 10.18
CA ASN A 105 -9.91 4.15 10.65
C ASN A 105 -10.14 4.14 12.16
N SER A 106 -11.21 3.48 12.61
CA SER A 106 -11.39 3.19 14.03
C SER A 106 -10.30 2.24 14.54
N MET A 107 -10.05 2.21 15.86
CA MET A 107 -9.07 1.29 16.45
C MET A 107 -9.36 -0.19 16.10
N THR A 108 -10.63 -0.57 16.02
CA THR A 108 -11.02 -1.93 15.60
C THR A 108 -10.64 -2.20 14.14
N THR A 109 -10.86 -1.23 13.26
CA THR A 109 -10.45 -1.31 11.86
C THR A 109 -8.94 -1.35 11.75
N GLN A 110 -8.21 -0.51 12.50
CA GLN A 110 -6.75 -0.55 12.54
C GLN A 110 -6.23 -1.93 12.97
N ALA A 111 -6.81 -2.54 14.01
CA ALA A 111 -6.41 -3.87 14.46
C ALA A 111 -6.65 -4.94 13.37
N LEU A 112 -7.79 -4.86 12.66
CA LEU A 112 -8.10 -5.76 11.56
C LEU A 112 -7.11 -5.59 10.40
N VAL A 113 -6.82 -4.35 10.02
CA VAL A 113 -5.89 -4.02 8.94
C VAL A 113 -4.47 -4.45 9.29
N LEU A 114 -4.00 -4.21 10.52
CA LEU A 114 -2.68 -4.66 10.98
C LEU A 114 -2.53 -6.18 10.83
N ALA A 115 -3.55 -6.96 11.22
CA ALA A 115 -3.50 -8.40 11.06
C ALA A 115 -3.57 -8.83 9.58
N HIS A 116 -4.47 -8.23 8.81
CA HIS A 116 -4.73 -8.59 7.41
C HIS A 116 -3.57 -8.17 6.49
N ALA A 117 -3.18 -6.91 6.54
CA ALA A 117 -2.11 -6.36 5.72
C ALA A 117 -0.72 -6.83 6.19
N GLY A 118 -0.40 -6.54 7.45
CA GLY A 118 0.94 -6.76 7.99
C GLY A 118 1.34 -8.23 8.11
N PHE A 119 0.38 -9.10 8.32
CA PHE A 119 0.68 -10.54 8.49
C PHE A 119 0.03 -11.40 7.42
N GLY A 120 -1.21 -11.15 7.01
CA GLY A 120 -1.87 -11.92 5.96
C GLY A 120 -1.26 -11.71 4.59
N HIS A 121 -1.35 -10.50 4.06
CA HIS A 121 -0.79 -10.16 2.74
C HIS A 121 0.73 -10.31 2.71
N ASN A 122 1.44 -9.82 3.72
CA ASN A 122 2.88 -9.91 3.81
C ASN A 122 3.37 -11.37 3.80
N HIS A 123 2.76 -12.24 4.61
CA HIS A 123 3.06 -13.67 4.60
C HIS A 123 2.81 -14.29 3.21
N PHE A 124 1.69 -13.93 2.58
CA PHE A 124 1.36 -14.41 1.25
C PHE A 124 2.39 -13.96 0.21
N PHE A 125 2.76 -12.70 0.19
CA PHE A 125 3.78 -12.17 -0.73
C PHE A 125 5.12 -12.88 -0.58
N LYS A 126 5.57 -13.05 0.66
CA LYS A 126 6.86 -13.67 0.96
C LYS A 126 6.92 -15.15 0.61
N ASN A 127 5.81 -15.89 0.71
CA ASN A 127 5.82 -17.36 0.64
C ASN A 127 5.14 -17.94 -0.61
N ASN A 128 4.28 -17.17 -1.30
CA ASN A 128 3.64 -17.65 -2.51
C ASN A 128 4.64 -17.74 -3.67
N TYR A 129 4.68 -18.89 -4.36
CA TYR A 129 5.63 -19.15 -5.42
C TYR A 129 5.49 -18.22 -6.63
N LEU A 130 4.27 -17.73 -6.94
CA LEU A 130 4.04 -16.79 -8.03
C LEU A 130 4.70 -15.45 -7.75
N PHE A 131 4.54 -14.92 -6.52
CA PHE A 131 5.20 -13.68 -6.13
C PHE A 131 6.72 -13.81 -6.16
N LYS A 132 7.26 -14.93 -5.67
CA LYS A 132 8.71 -15.22 -5.74
C LYS A 132 9.26 -15.33 -7.16
N THR A 133 8.41 -15.73 -8.11
CA THR A 133 8.82 -15.88 -9.52
C THR A 133 8.73 -14.57 -10.30
N TRP A 134 7.72 -13.75 -10.01
CA TRP A 134 7.39 -12.57 -10.82
C TRP A 134 7.75 -11.23 -10.17
N THR A 135 8.06 -11.22 -8.89
CA THR A 135 8.41 -10.00 -8.14
C THR A 135 9.67 -10.20 -7.32
N ASP A 136 10.35 -9.08 -7.04
CA ASP A 136 11.51 -9.03 -6.16
C ASP A 136 11.28 -7.93 -5.11
N ALA A 137 10.86 -8.36 -3.92
CA ALA A 137 10.51 -7.45 -2.84
C ALA A 137 11.71 -6.63 -2.34
N ASP A 138 12.93 -7.17 -2.46
CA ASP A 138 14.15 -6.49 -1.99
C ASP A 138 14.57 -5.35 -2.92
N SER A 139 14.25 -5.44 -4.20
CA SER A 139 14.70 -4.48 -5.22
C SER A 139 13.61 -3.58 -5.80
N ILE A 140 12.33 -3.85 -5.53
CA ILE A 140 11.21 -3.15 -6.21
C ILE A 140 11.27 -1.63 -6.03
N ILE A 141 11.58 -1.14 -4.84
CA ILE A 141 11.61 0.30 -4.56
C ILE A 141 12.75 0.97 -5.33
N ASP A 142 13.94 0.38 -5.32
CA ASP A 142 15.09 0.91 -6.09
C ASP A 142 14.83 0.87 -7.59
N TYR A 143 14.17 -0.18 -8.06
CA TYR A 143 13.76 -0.30 -9.46
C TYR A 143 12.78 0.81 -9.86
N LEU A 144 11.76 1.11 -9.03
CA LEU A 144 10.81 2.19 -9.29
C LEU A 144 11.50 3.57 -9.31
N VAL A 145 12.43 3.82 -8.38
CA VAL A 145 13.27 5.03 -8.38
C VAL A 145 14.09 5.13 -9.66
N PHE A 146 14.69 4.05 -10.09
CA PHE A 146 15.45 4.00 -11.34
C PHE A 146 14.58 4.30 -12.54
N VAL A 147 13.42 3.63 -12.67
CA VAL A 147 12.48 3.84 -13.78
C VAL A 147 12.02 5.29 -13.85
N LYS A 148 11.62 5.87 -12.74
CA LYS A 148 11.21 7.28 -12.67
C LYS A 148 12.31 8.24 -13.17
N LYS A 149 13.55 8.02 -12.75
CA LYS A 149 14.70 8.81 -13.22
C LYS A 149 15.02 8.57 -14.70
N TYR A 150 14.82 7.35 -15.17
CA TYR A 150 15.03 7.00 -16.57
C TYR A 150 14.02 7.69 -17.48
N VAL A 151 12.72 7.61 -17.15
CA VAL A 151 11.66 8.27 -17.91
C VAL A 151 11.89 9.79 -17.95
N LYS A 152 12.21 10.41 -16.80
CA LYS A 152 12.53 11.84 -16.75
C LYS A 152 13.67 12.23 -17.71
N ARG A 153 14.72 11.42 -17.79
CA ARG A 153 15.80 11.67 -18.76
C ARG A 153 15.35 11.53 -20.22
N CYS A 154 14.40 10.63 -20.48
CA CYS A 154 13.79 10.52 -21.80
C CYS A 154 12.99 11.78 -22.16
N GLU A 155 12.21 12.32 -21.22
CA GLU A 155 11.47 13.57 -21.40
C GLU A 155 12.40 14.77 -21.67
N GLU A 156 13.49 14.88 -20.90
CA GLU A 156 14.49 15.93 -21.12
C GLU A 156 15.15 15.85 -22.50
N LYS A 157 15.29 14.65 -23.06
CA LYS A 157 15.96 14.41 -24.35
C LYS A 157 15.01 14.47 -25.56
N HIS A 158 13.80 13.99 -25.43
CA HIS A 158 12.87 13.78 -26.53
C HIS A 158 11.62 14.66 -26.45
N GLY A 159 11.39 15.31 -25.31
CA GLY A 159 10.18 16.07 -25.02
C GLY A 159 9.10 15.22 -24.34
N LEU A 160 8.26 15.89 -23.55
CA LEU A 160 7.19 15.26 -22.76
C LEU A 160 6.17 14.55 -23.67
N ASP A 161 5.68 15.24 -24.69
CA ASP A 161 4.61 14.75 -25.57
C ASP A 161 5.00 13.45 -26.30
N GLU A 162 6.25 13.36 -26.76
CA GLU A 162 6.75 12.15 -27.44
C GLU A 162 6.85 10.95 -26.50
N VAL A 163 7.31 11.19 -25.26
CA VAL A 163 7.43 10.13 -24.25
C VAL A 163 6.05 9.67 -23.81
N GLU A 164 5.10 10.58 -23.57
CA GLU A 164 3.72 10.22 -23.21
C GLU A 164 3.02 9.46 -24.34
N THR A 165 3.15 9.91 -25.60
CA THR A 165 2.60 9.20 -26.75
C THR A 165 3.13 7.77 -26.86
N PHE A 166 4.42 7.57 -26.56
CA PHE A 166 5.03 6.24 -26.55
C PHE A 166 4.49 5.37 -25.41
N LEU A 167 4.38 5.91 -24.19
CA LEU A 167 3.82 5.21 -23.03
C LEU A 167 2.35 4.84 -23.23
N ASP A 168 1.54 5.74 -23.79
CA ASP A 168 0.16 5.47 -24.18
C ASP A 168 0.04 4.29 -25.16
N SER A 169 0.91 4.29 -26.16
CA SER A 169 0.94 3.23 -27.16
C SER A 169 1.28 1.86 -26.57
N LEU A 170 2.19 1.80 -25.58
CA LEU A 170 2.51 0.58 -24.85
C LEU A 170 1.34 0.11 -23.99
N SER A 171 0.65 1.02 -23.32
CA SER A 171 -0.52 0.70 -22.49
C SER A 171 -1.65 0.09 -23.31
N LEU A 172 -1.88 0.59 -24.53
CA LEU A 172 -2.88 0.04 -25.47
C LEU A 172 -2.51 -1.35 -26.01
N SER A 173 -1.23 -1.68 -26.10
CA SER A 173 -0.76 -2.98 -26.60
C SER A 173 -0.75 -4.08 -25.55
N SER A 174 -0.98 -3.75 -24.27
CA SER A 174 -1.02 -4.70 -23.15
C SER A 174 -2.43 -5.22 -22.79
N ILE A 175 -3.46 -4.83 -23.56
CA ILE A 175 -4.83 -5.32 -23.49
C ILE A 175 -5.03 -6.40 -24.55
#